data_d740e10e813b93a82ba427a7148e46db
#
_entry.id   d740e10e813b93a82ba427a7148e46db
#
_cell.length_a   1.000
_cell.length_b   1.000
_cell.length_c   1.000
_cell.angle_alpha   90.00
_cell.angle_beta   90.00
_cell.angle_gamma   90.00
#
_symmetry.space_group_name_H-M   'P 1'
#
loop_
_entity.id
_entity.type
_entity.pdbx_description
1 polymer ?
#
loop_
_entity_poly.entity_id
_entity_poly.type
_entity_poly.pdbx_seq_one_letter_code
_entity_poly.pdbx_strand_id
1 'polypeptide(L)'
;MTNRFDSKVIGLDVGLLIGKFFMDTEELHYGYWPDEKKATAQNFSQAQDRHSQLIIDNIPNNVKKILDVGSGSGSLAKKLIKLGYQVDCVIPSEFLAEKIKENVDPSSKIYTSKFEELEISDKYDLILFSESFQYVKLNRSINKILSILDKNGYLLICDVFHKNVSGVSPMRGGHRLDLFENEIEKTDLIKNTDIDITLETAPTWDFLNQFLNEVAIPISDMSHSYVKYKYPKLIKFIKWKYRNRFEKIRKVWLSNELTGENFAKFKSYRLFLYKK
;
A
#
# COMPACT_ATOMS: atom_id res chain seq x y z
N MET A 1 3.05 -14.15 16.57
CA MET A 1 4.35 -13.86 15.96
C MET A 1 4.15 -13.81 14.45
N THR A 2 4.24 -12.64 13.85
CA THR A 2 4.28 -12.51 12.40
C THR A 2 5.54 -13.19 11.89
N ASN A 3 5.39 -14.07 10.90
CA ASN A 3 6.53 -14.79 10.35
C ASN A 3 7.48 -13.77 9.68
N ARG A 4 8.65 -13.52 10.27
CA ARG A 4 9.68 -12.58 9.80
C ARG A 4 10.09 -12.80 8.33
N PHE A 5 9.70 -13.92 7.75
CA PHE A 5 9.97 -14.32 6.37
C PHE A 5 8.72 -14.27 5.48
N ASP A 6 7.66 -13.53 5.86
CA ASP A 6 6.55 -13.28 4.94
C ASP A 6 7.05 -12.44 3.77
N SER A 7 6.86 -12.95 2.56
CA SER A 7 7.34 -12.31 1.32
C SER A 7 6.77 -10.91 1.10
N LYS A 8 5.60 -10.59 1.68
CA LYS A 8 5.00 -9.26 1.60
C LYS A 8 5.75 -8.28 2.48
N VAL A 9 6.11 -8.68 3.70
CA VAL A 9 6.89 -7.86 4.64
C VAL A 9 8.26 -7.57 4.04
N ILE A 10 8.98 -8.59 3.56
CA ILE A 10 10.29 -8.41 2.91
C ILE A 10 10.17 -7.50 1.67
N GLY A 11 9.08 -7.60 0.90
CA GLY A 11 8.86 -6.75 -0.26
C GLY A 11 8.75 -5.26 0.09
N LEU A 12 8.07 -4.94 1.18
CA LEU A 12 7.97 -3.56 1.70
C LEU A 12 9.31 -3.05 2.23
N ASP A 13 10.03 -3.88 2.98
CA ASP A 13 11.35 -3.53 3.53
C ASP A 13 12.36 -3.24 2.40
N VAL A 14 12.38 -4.08 1.35
CA VAL A 14 13.20 -3.86 0.14
C VAL A 14 12.74 -2.61 -0.62
N GLY A 15 11.42 -2.41 -0.76
CA GLY A 15 10.85 -1.23 -1.39
C GLY A 15 11.31 0.07 -0.73
N LEU A 16 11.31 0.12 0.62
CA LEU A 16 11.81 1.26 1.39
C LEU A 16 13.28 1.57 1.08
N LEU A 17 14.15 0.55 1.06
CA LEU A 17 15.57 0.74 0.80
C LEU A 17 15.84 1.25 -0.63
N ILE A 18 15.11 0.71 -1.61
CA ILE A 18 15.20 1.15 -3.02
C ILE A 18 14.67 2.58 -3.17
N GLY A 19 13.50 2.87 -2.58
CA GLY A 19 12.88 4.20 -2.61
C GLY A 19 13.79 5.26 -2.03
N LYS A 20 14.37 5.00 -0.85
CA LYS A 20 15.29 5.90 -0.18
C LYS A 20 16.56 6.18 -1.01
N PHE A 21 17.13 5.17 -1.62
CA PHE A 21 18.40 5.31 -2.34
C PHE A 21 18.24 5.94 -3.74
N PHE A 22 17.21 5.54 -4.51
CA PHE A 22 17.07 5.95 -5.90
C PHE A 22 16.08 7.08 -6.15
N MET A 23 15.12 7.29 -5.23
CA MET A 23 14.01 8.23 -5.41
C MET A 23 13.92 9.26 -4.28
N ASP A 24 14.84 9.23 -3.32
CA ASP A 24 14.88 10.11 -2.14
C ASP A 24 13.53 10.17 -1.40
N THR A 25 12.93 9.00 -1.19
CA THR A 25 11.65 8.86 -0.52
C THR A 25 11.64 7.70 0.48
N GLU A 26 10.97 7.90 1.61
CA GLU A 26 10.66 6.85 2.58
C GLU A 26 9.19 6.42 2.52
N GLU A 27 8.42 6.96 1.59
CA GLU A 27 7.03 6.60 1.38
C GLU A 27 6.91 5.29 0.58
N LEU A 28 5.89 4.47 0.92
CA LEU A 28 5.71 3.13 0.35
C LEU A 28 4.43 3.00 -0.49
N HIS A 29 3.78 4.13 -0.77
CA HIS A 29 2.55 4.19 -1.56
C HIS A 29 2.80 4.69 -2.98
N TYR A 30 1.77 4.62 -3.83
CA TYR A 30 1.79 5.13 -5.20
C TYR A 30 1.96 6.65 -5.20
N GLY A 31 2.44 7.17 -6.31
CA GLY A 31 2.42 8.60 -6.58
C GLY A 31 1.04 9.06 -7.07
N TYR A 32 0.78 10.35 -6.93
CA TYR A 32 -0.38 11.05 -7.48
C TYR A 32 0.09 12.10 -8.48
N TRP A 33 -0.26 11.91 -9.77
CA TRP A 33 0.16 12.76 -10.91
C TRP A 33 -1.06 13.40 -11.58
N PRO A 34 -1.71 14.42 -11.01
CA PRO A 34 -2.89 15.04 -11.60
C PRO A 34 -2.57 15.78 -12.91
N ASP A 35 -1.39 16.38 -13.02
CA ASP A 35 -0.98 17.20 -14.15
C ASP A 35 0.11 16.55 -15.03
N GLU A 36 0.70 15.44 -14.59
CA GLU A 36 1.82 14.79 -15.22
C GLU A 36 1.43 13.42 -15.77
N LYS A 37 1.73 13.18 -17.04
CA LYS A 37 1.40 11.90 -17.70
C LYS A 37 2.50 10.84 -17.56
N LYS A 38 3.70 11.19 -17.09
CA LYS A 38 4.83 10.27 -16.99
C LYS A 38 5.50 10.32 -15.64
N ALA A 39 5.51 9.17 -14.97
CA ALA A 39 6.30 8.96 -13.76
C ALA A 39 7.76 8.68 -14.10
N THR A 40 8.67 9.27 -13.33
CA THR A 40 10.13 9.07 -13.41
C THR A 40 10.70 8.98 -12.00
N ALA A 41 11.93 8.47 -11.84
CA ALA A 41 12.59 8.46 -10.54
C ALA A 41 12.72 9.86 -9.92
N GLN A 42 12.91 10.89 -10.76
CA GLN A 42 13.11 12.28 -10.33
C GLN A 42 11.83 12.94 -9.79
N ASN A 43 10.65 12.59 -10.31
CA ASN A 43 9.38 13.19 -9.87
C ASN A 43 8.57 12.27 -8.94
N PHE A 44 9.08 11.08 -8.63
CA PHE A 44 8.35 10.08 -7.86
C PHE A 44 8.07 10.53 -6.42
N SER A 45 9.09 11.04 -5.72
CA SER A 45 8.97 11.57 -4.37
C SER A 45 7.93 12.71 -4.29
N GLN A 46 7.95 13.65 -5.26
CA GLN A 46 6.97 14.72 -5.32
C GLN A 46 5.54 14.21 -5.54
N ALA A 47 5.39 13.16 -6.37
CA ALA A 47 4.07 12.55 -6.60
C ALA A 47 3.56 11.83 -5.34
N GLN A 48 4.45 11.22 -4.55
CA GLN A 48 4.09 10.66 -3.24
C GLN A 48 3.74 11.75 -2.23
N ASP A 49 4.46 12.86 -2.22
CA ASP A 49 4.10 14.01 -1.38
C ASP A 49 2.71 14.55 -1.73
N ARG A 50 2.37 14.68 -3.02
CA ARG A 50 1.02 15.06 -3.47
C ARG A 50 -0.05 14.06 -3.05
N HIS A 51 0.25 12.77 -3.07
CA HIS A 51 -0.67 11.74 -2.57
C HIS A 51 -0.91 11.89 -1.06
N SER A 52 0.16 12.07 -0.28
CA SER A 52 0.04 12.35 1.16
C SER A 52 -0.77 13.63 1.41
N GLN A 53 -0.55 14.69 0.62
CA GLN A 53 -1.28 15.95 0.74
C GLN A 53 -2.77 15.78 0.42
N LEU A 54 -3.12 15.00 -0.61
CA LEU A 54 -4.52 14.67 -0.91
C LEU A 54 -5.22 14.01 0.29
N ILE A 55 -4.55 13.10 0.99
CA ILE A 55 -5.09 12.49 2.21
C ILE A 55 -5.29 13.55 3.29
N ILE A 56 -4.28 14.38 3.55
CA ILE A 56 -4.29 15.43 4.57
C ILE A 56 -5.43 16.44 4.32
N ASP A 57 -5.61 16.87 3.08
CA ASP A 57 -6.64 17.83 2.67
C ASP A 57 -8.08 17.31 2.87
N ASN A 58 -8.24 15.99 2.98
CA ASN A 58 -9.52 15.35 3.22
C ASN A 58 -9.75 14.96 4.70
N ILE A 59 -8.84 15.32 5.63
CA ILE A 59 -9.06 15.13 7.06
C ILE A 59 -9.97 16.24 7.60
N PRO A 60 -11.10 15.91 8.24
CA PRO A 60 -12.00 16.91 8.81
C PRO A 60 -11.34 17.74 9.93
N ASN A 61 -11.65 19.04 9.99
CA ASN A 61 -11.03 20.00 10.91
C ASN A 61 -11.23 19.70 12.41
N ASN A 62 -12.24 18.90 12.75
CA ASN A 62 -12.53 18.51 14.13
C ASN A 62 -11.76 17.28 14.61
N VAL A 63 -10.99 16.64 13.74
CA VAL A 63 -10.12 15.50 14.06
C VAL A 63 -8.92 15.97 14.88
N LYS A 64 -8.57 15.22 15.92
CA LYS A 64 -7.40 15.45 16.76
C LYS A 64 -6.55 14.21 16.95
N LYS A 65 -7.19 13.03 17.14
CA LYS A 65 -6.53 11.76 17.40
C LYS A 65 -6.76 10.79 16.25
N ILE A 66 -5.68 10.35 15.62
CA ILE A 66 -5.66 9.49 14.42
C ILE A 66 -5.04 8.14 14.76
N LEU A 67 -5.64 7.06 14.27
CA LEU A 67 -5.00 5.76 14.17
C LEU A 67 -4.60 5.52 12.71
N ASP A 68 -3.31 5.57 12.44
CA ASP A 68 -2.74 5.26 11.13
C ASP A 68 -2.48 3.76 11.01
N VAL A 69 -3.27 3.07 10.19
CA VAL A 69 -3.23 1.61 10.06
C VAL A 69 -2.43 1.21 8.82
N GLY A 70 -1.34 0.50 9.03
CA GLY A 70 -0.37 0.18 7.99
C GLY A 70 0.54 1.36 7.70
N SER A 71 1.04 2.01 8.73
CA SER A 71 1.78 3.30 8.70
C SER A 71 3.09 3.29 7.88
N GLY A 72 3.45 2.17 7.24
CA GLY A 72 4.67 2.07 6.44
C GLY A 72 5.92 2.42 7.24
N SER A 73 6.69 3.39 6.75
CA SER A 73 7.87 3.95 7.46
C SER A 73 7.51 4.99 8.53
N GLY A 74 6.25 5.39 8.64
CA GLY A 74 5.81 6.50 9.49
C GLY A 74 5.91 7.88 8.84
N SER A 75 6.22 7.97 7.56
CA SER A 75 6.35 9.27 6.86
C SER A 75 5.06 10.09 6.88
N LEU A 76 3.91 9.48 6.59
CA LEU A 76 2.61 10.16 6.68
C LEU A 76 2.29 10.54 8.14
N ALA A 77 2.51 9.63 9.09
CA ALA A 77 2.33 9.91 10.51
C ALA A 77 3.17 11.12 10.97
N LYS A 78 4.43 11.22 10.53
CA LYS A 78 5.30 12.38 10.79
C LYS A 78 4.72 13.70 10.26
N LYS A 79 4.17 13.69 9.04
CA LYS A 79 3.51 14.86 8.45
C LYS A 79 2.30 15.27 9.28
N LEU A 80 1.46 14.30 9.67
CA LEU A 80 0.28 14.54 10.51
C LEU A 80 0.63 15.11 11.90
N ILE A 81 1.66 14.56 12.55
CA ILE A 81 2.16 15.07 13.85
C ILE A 81 2.64 16.51 13.73
N LYS A 82 3.36 16.85 12.66
CA LYS A 82 3.79 18.25 12.40
C LYS A 82 2.62 19.21 12.21
N LEU A 83 1.48 18.73 11.78
CA LEU A 83 0.24 19.50 11.65
C LEU A 83 -0.56 19.59 12.97
N GLY A 84 -0.07 18.97 14.05
CA GLY A 84 -0.66 19.03 15.37
C GLY A 84 -1.61 17.88 15.73
N TYR A 85 -1.72 16.84 14.90
CA TYR A 85 -2.50 15.65 15.22
C TYR A 85 -1.75 14.74 16.20
N GLN A 86 -2.49 14.08 17.09
CA GLN A 86 -2.00 12.94 17.85
C GLN A 86 -2.15 11.70 16.98
N VAL A 87 -1.05 11.01 16.69
CA VAL A 87 -1.05 9.86 15.78
C VAL A 87 -0.50 8.63 16.49
N ASP A 88 -1.31 7.57 16.54
CA ASP A 88 -0.87 6.22 16.90
C ASP A 88 -0.75 5.38 15.62
N CYS A 89 0.21 4.45 15.58
CA CYS A 89 0.56 3.68 14.38
C CYS A 89 0.32 2.19 14.58
N VAL A 90 -0.18 1.51 13.54
CA VAL A 90 -0.30 0.04 13.50
C VAL A 90 0.49 -0.51 12.33
N ILE A 91 1.45 -1.40 12.59
CA ILE A 91 2.29 -2.03 11.55
C ILE A 91 2.70 -3.44 11.98
N PRO A 92 2.52 -4.49 11.16
CA PRO A 92 2.92 -5.84 11.53
C PRO A 92 4.42 -6.13 11.37
N SER A 93 5.19 -5.27 10.67
CA SER A 93 6.63 -5.40 10.46
C SER A 93 7.41 -4.82 11.64
N GLU A 94 8.24 -5.64 12.30
CA GLU A 94 9.15 -5.16 13.34
C GLU A 94 10.18 -4.17 12.78
N PHE A 95 10.68 -4.40 11.55
CA PHE A 95 11.62 -3.50 10.89
C PHE A 95 11.01 -2.13 10.64
N LEU A 96 9.79 -2.07 10.11
CA LEU A 96 9.09 -0.80 9.89
C LEU A 96 8.69 -0.14 11.21
N ALA A 97 8.34 -0.91 12.24
CA ALA A 97 8.06 -0.35 13.58
C ALA A 97 9.27 0.41 14.17
N GLU A 98 10.49 -0.09 13.96
CA GLU A 98 11.70 0.65 14.36
C GLU A 98 11.87 1.95 13.54
N LYS A 99 11.53 1.91 12.23
CA LYS A 99 11.55 3.12 11.40
C LYS A 99 10.50 4.14 11.82
N ILE A 100 9.30 3.71 12.20
CA ILE A 100 8.27 4.59 12.72
C ILE A 100 8.77 5.32 13.97
N LYS A 101 9.49 4.67 14.90
CA LYS A 101 10.05 5.30 16.10
C LYS A 101 10.99 6.48 15.78
N GLU A 102 11.69 6.43 14.66
CA GLU A 102 12.56 7.53 14.21
C GLU A 102 11.75 8.73 13.67
N ASN A 103 10.50 8.51 13.27
CA ASN A 103 9.68 9.48 12.54
C ASN A 103 8.53 10.08 13.38
N VAL A 104 8.10 9.43 14.46
CA VAL A 104 6.95 9.87 15.26
C VAL A 104 7.36 10.42 16.62
N ASP A 105 6.46 11.13 17.29
CA ASP A 105 6.66 11.62 18.63
C ASP A 105 6.76 10.47 19.64
N PRO A 106 7.60 10.57 20.69
CA PRO A 106 7.69 9.54 21.73
C PRO A 106 6.37 9.21 22.46
N SER A 107 5.39 10.11 22.42
CA SER A 107 4.05 9.89 22.96
C SER A 107 3.15 9.04 22.06
N SER A 108 3.51 8.87 20.80
CA SER A 108 2.79 8.02 19.86
C SER A 108 2.89 6.54 20.23
N LYS A 109 1.76 5.85 20.26
CA LYS A 109 1.75 4.40 20.46
C LYS A 109 2.02 3.70 19.12
N ILE A 110 2.90 2.71 19.15
CA ILE A 110 3.22 1.89 17.98
C ILE A 110 2.81 0.45 18.29
N TYR A 111 1.81 -0.03 17.58
CA TYR A 111 1.27 -1.39 17.75
C TYR A 111 1.87 -2.31 16.67
N THR A 112 2.78 -3.20 17.08
CA THR A 112 3.40 -4.18 16.16
C THR A 112 2.52 -5.42 16.05
N SER A 113 1.37 -5.27 15.38
CA SER A 113 0.38 -6.33 15.20
C SER A 113 -0.39 -6.14 13.89
N LYS A 114 -1.16 -7.17 13.50
CA LYS A 114 -2.19 -7.00 12.47
C LYS A 114 -3.35 -6.21 13.05
N PHE A 115 -3.99 -5.40 12.23
CA PHE A 115 -5.11 -4.55 12.66
C PHE A 115 -6.26 -5.35 13.27
N GLU A 116 -6.60 -6.51 12.71
CA GLU A 116 -7.68 -7.37 13.20
C GLU A 116 -7.37 -8.03 14.56
N GLU A 117 -6.10 -8.11 14.91
CA GLU A 117 -5.60 -8.71 16.16
C GLU A 117 -5.31 -7.65 17.24
N LEU A 118 -5.52 -6.37 16.91
CA LEU A 118 -5.23 -5.24 17.77
C LEU A 118 -6.19 -5.20 18.97
N GLU A 119 -5.65 -5.26 20.19
CA GLU A 119 -6.42 -5.13 21.44
C GLU A 119 -6.16 -3.75 22.04
N ILE A 120 -7.09 -2.82 21.83
CA ILE A 120 -7.05 -1.46 22.37
C ILE A 120 -8.44 -1.04 22.86
N SER A 121 -8.46 -0.24 23.93
CA SER A 121 -9.66 0.41 24.47
C SER A 121 -9.78 1.87 24.02
N ASP A 122 -8.70 2.44 23.51
CA ASP A 122 -8.68 3.82 23.03
C ASP A 122 -9.69 4.04 21.91
N LYS A 123 -10.23 5.26 21.85
CA LYS A 123 -11.07 5.72 20.75
C LYS A 123 -10.28 6.73 19.90
N TYR A 124 -10.65 6.82 18.64
CA TYR A 124 -10.01 7.69 17.66
C TYR A 124 -11.04 8.51 16.92
N ASP A 125 -10.69 9.78 16.67
CA ASP A 125 -11.51 10.66 15.83
C ASP A 125 -11.43 10.26 14.36
N LEU A 126 -10.28 9.70 13.95
CA LEU A 126 -10.05 9.20 12.60
C LEU A 126 -9.29 7.88 12.63
N ILE A 127 -9.78 6.92 11.85
CA ILE A 127 -9.01 5.72 11.46
C ILE A 127 -8.63 5.90 10.00
N LEU A 128 -7.32 5.88 9.74
CA LEU A 128 -6.74 6.11 8.42
C LEU A 128 -6.12 4.83 7.86
N PHE A 129 -6.45 4.52 6.62
CA PHE A 129 -5.78 3.50 5.81
C PHE A 129 -5.25 4.15 4.53
N SER A 130 -3.93 4.20 4.40
CA SER A 130 -3.25 4.62 3.18
C SER A 130 -2.55 3.41 2.57
N GLU A 131 -3.10 2.87 1.47
CA GLU A 131 -2.63 1.66 0.77
C GLU A 131 -2.45 0.42 1.66
N SER A 132 -3.22 0.33 2.71
CA SER A 132 -3.12 -0.73 3.72
C SER A 132 -4.41 -1.51 3.92
N PHE A 133 -5.56 -0.97 3.51
CA PHE A 133 -6.87 -1.59 3.64
C PHE A 133 -6.99 -2.87 2.81
N GLN A 134 -6.31 -2.95 1.69
CA GLN A 134 -6.26 -4.15 0.83
C GLN A 134 -5.66 -5.39 1.52
N TYR A 135 -4.95 -5.24 2.63
CA TYR A 135 -4.29 -6.34 3.33
C TYR A 135 -5.08 -6.88 4.53
N VAL A 136 -6.11 -6.16 4.98
CA VAL A 136 -6.93 -6.55 6.12
C VAL A 136 -8.12 -7.43 5.70
N LYS A 137 -8.69 -8.18 6.65
CA LYS A 137 -9.88 -9.01 6.40
C LYS A 137 -11.13 -8.15 6.51
N LEU A 138 -11.81 -7.91 5.39
CA LEU A 138 -12.90 -6.94 5.23
C LEU A 138 -13.89 -6.94 6.42
N ASN A 139 -14.63 -8.02 6.64
CA ASN A 139 -15.68 -8.06 7.66
C ASN A 139 -15.14 -7.86 9.09
N ARG A 140 -13.98 -8.47 9.42
CA ARG A 140 -13.38 -8.32 10.75
C ARG A 140 -12.89 -6.90 10.98
N SER A 141 -12.32 -6.28 9.95
CA SER A 141 -11.79 -4.94 10.04
C SER A 141 -12.87 -3.89 10.16
N ILE A 142 -13.99 -4.02 9.44
CA ILE A 142 -15.13 -3.10 9.57
C ILE A 142 -15.69 -3.16 11.01
N ASN A 143 -15.91 -4.34 11.57
CA ASN A 143 -16.35 -4.48 12.96
C ASN A 143 -15.35 -3.86 13.94
N LYS A 144 -14.06 -4.05 13.73
CA LYS A 144 -13.01 -3.46 14.55
C LYS A 144 -13.01 -1.94 14.44
N ILE A 145 -13.09 -1.39 13.24
CA ILE A 145 -13.21 0.05 12.99
C ILE A 145 -14.36 0.63 13.80
N LEU A 146 -15.57 0.08 13.66
CA LEU A 146 -16.75 0.55 14.39
C LEU A 146 -16.59 0.50 15.91
N SER A 147 -15.84 -0.49 16.42
CA SER A 147 -15.61 -0.66 17.84
C SER A 147 -14.65 0.37 18.45
N ILE A 148 -13.68 0.90 17.68
CA ILE A 148 -12.64 1.83 18.17
C ILE A 148 -12.80 3.25 17.65
N LEU A 149 -13.66 3.47 16.64
CA LEU A 149 -14.03 4.78 16.16
C LEU A 149 -14.90 5.49 17.19
N ASP A 150 -14.61 6.76 17.45
CA ASP A 150 -15.44 7.59 18.35
C ASP A 150 -16.82 7.86 17.72
N LYS A 151 -17.77 8.36 18.56
CA LYS A 151 -19.15 8.70 18.12
C LYS A 151 -19.10 9.68 17.01
N ASN A 152 -18.91 10.39 16.43
CA ASN A 152 -18.74 11.31 15.32
C ASN A 152 -17.36 11.20 14.65
N GLY A 153 -16.72 10.04 14.80
CA GLY A 153 -15.42 9.77 14.19
C GLY A 153 -15.53 9.46 12.70
N TYR A 154 -14.38 9.42 12.05
CA TYR A 154 -14.28 9.25 10.60
C TYR A 154 -13.40 8.06 10.24
N LEU A 155 -13.78 7.39 9.16
CA LEU A 155 -12.96 6.38 8.48
C LEU A 155 -12.49 6.96 7.16
N LEU A 156 -11.17 7.12 6.98
CA LEU A 156 -10.57 7.53 5.72
C LEU A 156 -9.80 6.35 5.13
N ILE A 157 -10.14 5.97 3.91
CA ILE A 157 -9.48 4.91 3.15
C ILE A 157 -9.01 5.51 1.83
N CYS A 158 -7.69 5.48 1.57
CA CYS A 158 -7.11 5.79 0.28
C CYS A 158 -6.39 4.55 -0.23
N ASP A 159 -7.06 3.75 -1.07
CA ASP A 159 -6.56 2.43 -1.46
C ASP A 159 -7.11 1.95 -2.81
N VAL A 160 -6.52 0.87 -3.30
CA VAL A 160 -6.88 0.20 -4.55
C VAL A 160 -7.96 -0.85 -4.32
N PHE A 161 -8.97 -0.82 -5.18
CA PHE A 161 -10.04 -1.81 -5.23
C PHE A 161 -10.07 -2.55 -6.58
N HIS A 162 -10.63 -3.75 -6.61
CA HIS A 162 -10.92 -4.45 -7.86
C HIS A 162 -12.27 -4.01 -8.43
N LYS A 163 -12.28 -3.63 -9.70
CA LYS A 163 -13.51 -3.45 -10.47
C LYS A 163 -14.12 -4.80 -10.82
N ASN A 164 -15.45 -4.87 -10.85
CA ASN A 164 -16.17 -6.04 -11.33
C ASN A 164 -16.30 -5.98 -12.86
N VAL A 165 -15.19 -6.25 -13.57
CA VAL A 165 -15.11 -6.25 -15.03
C VAL A 165 -14.70 -7.60 -15.57
N SER A 166 -15.06 -7.90 -16.82
CA SER A 166 -14.66 -9.14 -17.48
C SER A 166 -13.14 -9.20 -17.73
N GLY A 167 -12.56 -10.39 -17.61
CA GLY A 167 -11.14 -10.64 -17.82
C GLY A 167 -10.40 -10.99 -16.53
N VAL A 168 -9.09 -11.21 -16.66
CA VAL A 168 -8.21 -11.54 -15.53
C VAL A 168 -7.25 -10.38 -15.31
N SER A 169 -7.32 -9.76 -14.13
CA SER A 169 -6.38 -8.69 -13.77
C SER A 169 -4.96 -9.24 -13.64
N PRO A 170 -3.97 -8.65 -14.30
CA PRO A 170 -2.57 -8.98 -14.08
C PRO A 170 -2.07 -8.51 -12.70
N MET A 171 -2.73 -7.49 -12.12
CA MET A 171 -2.38 -6.93 -10.82
C MET A 171 -3.14 -7.64 -9.69
N ARG A 172 -2.42 -7.96 -8.63
CA ARG A 172 -2.98 -8.50 -7.39
C ARG A 172 -3.36 -7.39 -6.42
N GLY A 173 -3.94 -7.78 -5.28
CA GLY A 173 -4.32 -6.85 -4.21
C GLY A 173 -5.64 -6.13 -4.48
N GLY A 174 -6.15 -5.46 -3.45
CA GLY A 174 -7.43 -4.77 -3.45
C GLY A 174 -8.62 -5.68 -3.14
N HIS A 175 -9.54 -5.20 -2.35
CA HIS A 175 -10.86 -5.82 -2.20
C HIS A 175 -11.69 -5.54 -3.45
N ARG A 176 -12.68 -6.38 -3.74
CA ARG A 176 -13.71 -6.05 -4.74
C ARG A 176 -14.50 -4.83 -4.24
N LEU A 177 -14.61 -3.81 -5.09
CA LEU A 177 -15.26 -2.56 -4.72
C LEU A 177 -16.74 -2.79 -4.33
N ASP A 178 -17.47 -3.55 -5.12
CA ASP A 178 -18.86 -3.90 -4.84
C ASP A 178 -19.04 -4.65 -3.51
N LEU A 179 -18.13 -5.55 -3.16
CA LEU A 179 -18.19 -6.26 -1.87
C LEU A 179 -17.85 -5.33 -0.69
N PHE A 180 -16.95 -4.41 -0.88
CA PHE A 180 -16.63 -3.39 0.13
C PHE A 180 -17.84 -2.47 0.36
N GLU A 181 -18.42 -1.93 -0.71
CA GLU A 181 -19.59 -1.05 -0.61
C GLU A 181 -20.77 -1.76 0.07
N ASN A 182 -21.07 -3.01 -0.31
CA ASN A 182 -22.09 -3.82 0.35
C ASN A 182 -21.84 -4.07 1.86
N GLU A 183 -20.58 -4.16 2.28
CA GLU A 183 -20.28 -4.31 3.73
C GLU A 183 -20.40 -2.97 4.47
N ILE A 184 -20.05 -1.87 3.85
CA ILE A 184 -20.24 -0.52 4.43
C ILE A 184 -21.74 -0.19 4.56
N GLU A 185 -22.58 -0.53 3.58
CA GLU A 185 -24.03 -0.31 3.60
C GLU A 185 -24.74 -1.02 4.77
N LYS A 186 -24.14 -2.07 5.34
CA LYS A 186 -24.67 -2.75 6.54
C LYS A 186 -24.36 -2.02 7.84
N THR A 187 -23.63 -0.91 7.78
CA THR A 187 -23.20 -0.12 8.92
C THR A 187 -23.92 1.22 8.98
N ASP A 188 -23.71 1.97 10.04
CA ASP A 188 -24.17 3.34 10.22
C ASP A 188 -23.20 4.39 9.66
N LEU A 189 -22.18 3.98 8.93
CA LEU A 189 -21.21 4.86 8.30
C LEU A 189 -21.82 5.59 7.09
N ILE A 190 -21.78 6.91 7.12
CA ILE A 190 -22.28 7.78 6.05
C ILE A 190 -21.12 8.23 5.18
N LYS A 191 -21.20 8.01 3.88
CA LYS A 191 -20.17 8.43 2.91
C LYS A 191 -20.19 9.95 2.72
N ASN A 192 -19.10 10.63 3.10
CA ASN A 192 -18.94 12.08 2.96
C ASN A 192 -18.16 12.43 1.68
N THR A 193 -17.14 11.64 1.36
CA THR A 193 -16.25 11.90 0.20
C THR A 193 -15.99 10.60 -0.54
N ASP A 194 -15.94 10.69 -1.86
CA ASP A 194 -15.61 9.61 -2.76
C ASP A 194 -14.88 10.17 -3.99
N ILE A 195 -13.55 10.08 -3.99
CA ILE A 195 -12.69 10.60 -5.07
C ILE A 195 -12.04 9.43 -5.78
N ASP A 196 -12.23 9.34 -7.08
CA ASP A 196 -11.54 8.38 -7.94
C ASP A 196 -10.24 9.01 -8.47
N ILE A 197 -9.11 8.47 -8.05
CA ILE A 197 -7.78 8.91 -8.48
C ILE A 197 -7.06 7.83 -9.30
N THR A 198 -7.83 6.96 -9.94
CA THR A 198 -7.29 5.80 -10.68
C THR A 198 -6.37 6.24 -11.80
N LEU A 199 -6.76 7.24 -12.57
CA LEU A 199 -5.98 7.70 -13.72
C LEU A 199 -4.73 8.47 -13.28
N GLU A 200 -4.84 9.23 -12.20
CA GLU A 200 -3.75 10.03 -11.64
C GLU A 200 -2.70 9.17 -10.92
N THR A 201 -3.04 7.93 -10.55
CA THR A 201 -2.07 6.99 -9.94
C THR A 201 -1.55 5.94 -10.92
N ALA A 202 -2.21 5.77 -12.06
CA ALA A 202 -1.82 4.83 -13.11
C ALA A 202 -0.36 4.95 -13.59
N PRO A 203 0.25 6.16 -13.68
CA PRO A 203 1.66 6.30 -14.07
C PRO A 203 2.66 5.56 -13.17
N THR A 204 2.30 5.25 -11.92
CA THR A 204 3.13 4.37 -11.05
C THR A 204 3.36 3.01 -11.70
N TRP A 205 2.33 2.44 -12.33
CA TRP A 205 2.43 1.13 -12.97
C TRP A 205 3.24 1.17 -14.24
N ASP A 206 3.16 2.24 -15.02
CA ASP A 206 3.99 2.43 -16.20
C ASP A 206 5.46 2.58 -15.82
N PHE A 207 5.77 3.33 -14.75
CA PHE A 207 7.12 3.44 -14.19
C PHE A 207 7.65 2.08 -13.69
N LEU A 208 6.84 1.34 -12.94
CA LEU A 208 7.20 0.00 -12.48
C LEU A 208 7.45 -0.95 -13.65
N ASN A 209 6.58 -0.92 -14.67
CA ASN A 209 6.74 -1.74 -15.87
C ASN A 209 8.03 -1.40 -16.62
N GLN A 210 8.33 -0.12 -16.77
CA GLN A 210 9.59 0.33 -17.35
C GLN A 210 10.80 -0.18 -16.56
N PHE A 211 10.80 0.00 -15.23
CA PHE A 211 11.87 -0.51 -14.37
C PHE A 211 12.05 -2.02 -14.49
N LEU A 212 10.97 -2.78 -14.53
CA LEU A 212 11.02 -4.23 -14.69
C LEU A 212 11.67 -4.62 -16.02
N ASN A 213 11.27 -4.00 -17.12
CA ASN A 213 11.73 -4.38 -18.46
C ASN A 213 13.15 -3.87 -18.78
N GLU A 214 13.49 -2.66 -18.34
CA GLU A 214 14.78 -2.05 -18.65
C GLU A 214 15.90 -2.40 -17.67
N VAL A 215 15.55 -2.79 -16.44
CA VAL A 215 16.53 -3.03 -15.37
C VAL A 215 16.42 -4.43 -14.77
N ALA A 216 15.29 -4.77 -14.16
CA ALA A 216 15.19 -5.99 -13.34
C ALA A 216 15.29 -7.28 -14.17
N ILE A 217 14.61 -7.34 -15.33
CA ILE A 217 14.64 -8.49 -16.23
C ILE A 217 16.03 -8.68 -16.86
N PRO A 218 16.67 -7.66 -17.47
CA PRO A 218 18.02 -7.79 -17.99
C PRO A 218 19.05 -8.24 -16.94
N ILE A 219 19.01 -7.68 -15.73
CA ILE A 219 19.90 -8.10 -14.63
C ILE A 219 19.65 -9.58 -14.28
N SER A 220 18.37 -9.99 -14.19
CA SER A 220 18.00 -11.39 -13.92
C SER A 220 18.53 -12.34 -15.01
N ASP A 221 18.39 -11.96 -16.28
CA ASP A 221 18.82 -12.79 -17.41
C ASP A 221 20.35 -12.90 -17.50
N MET A 222 21.07 -11.81 -17.26
CA MET A 222 22.55 -11.84 -17.17
C MET A 222 23.00 -12.72 -16.01
N SER A 223 22.41 -12.55 -14.83
CA SER A 223 22.71 -13.35 -13.63
C SER A 223 22.42 -14.82 -13.85
N HIS A 224 21.27 -15.12 -14.48
CA HIS A 224 20.89 -16.48 -14.83
C HIS A 224 21.88 -17.11 -15.81
N SER A 225 22.29 -16.38 -16.84
CA SER A 225 23.25 -16.84 -17.84
C SER A 225 24.62 -17.14 -17.21
N TYR A 226 25.09 -16.28 -16.32
CA TYR A 226 26.34 -16.50 -15.57
C TYR A 226 26.27 -17.75 -14.69
N VAL A 227 25.21 -17.90 -13.90
CA VAL A 227 25.06 -19.07 -13.00
C VAL A 227 24.87 -20.36 -13.81
N LYS A 228 24.14 -20.29 -14.94
CA LYS A 228 24.00 -21.45 -15.85
C LYS A 228 25.34 -21.87 -16.44
N TYR A 229 26.18 -20.93 -16.84
CA TYR A 229 27.52 -21.20 -17.34
C TYR A 229 28.39 -21.86 -16.27
N LYS A 230 28.45 -21.28 -15.05
CA LYS A 230 29.32 -21.71 -13.97
C LYS A 230 28.82 -22.97 -13.24
N TYR A 231 27.50 -23.11 -13.09
CA TYR A 231 26.84 -24.17 -12.29
C TYR A 231 25.65 -24.78 -13.01
N PRO A 232 25.83 -25.43 -14.17
CA PRO A 232 24.74 -25.91 -15.01
C PRO A 232 23.82 -26.94 -14.33
N LYS A 233 24.42 -27.86 -13.53
CA LYS A 233 23.66 -28.87 -12.78
C LYS A 233 22.77 -28.27 -11.70
N LEU A 234 23.26 -27.22 -11.00
CA LEU A 234 22.53 -26.52 -9.96
C LEU A 234 21.30 -25.81 -10.56
N ILE A 235 21.47 -25.10 -11.67
CA ILE A 235 20.35 -24.41 -12.36
C ILE A 235 19.30 -25.42 -12.85
N LYS A 236 19.73 -26.55 -13.38
CA LYS A 236 18.80 -27.60 -13.82
C LYS A 236 17.95 -28.12 -12.64
N PHE A 237 18.58 -28.35 -11.49
CA PHE A 237 17.91 -28.80 -10.27
C PHE A 237 16.93 -27.72 -9.73
N ILE A 238 17.37 -26.46 -9.66
CA ILE A 238 16.53 -25.35 -9.19
C ILE A 238 15.33 -25.15 -10.11
N LYS A 239 15.51 -25.14 -11.44
CA LYS A 239 14.42 -25.05 -12.42
C LYS A 239 13.42 -26.19 -12.27
N TRP A 240 13.89 -27.43 -12.08
CA TRP A 240 13.02 -28.56 -11.86
C TRP A 240 12.23 -28.46 -10.56
N LYS A 241 12.90 -28.16 -9.44
CA LYS A 241 12.29 -28.06 -8.10
C LYS A 241 11.29 -26.92 -7.98
N TYR A 242 11.57 -25.77 -8.60
CA TYR A 242 10.77 -24.54 -8.46
C TYR A 242 10.01 -24.15 -9.73
N ARG A 243 9.83 -25.07 -10.68
CA ARG A 243 9.18 -24.83 -11.98
C ARG A 243 7.89 -24.02 -11.86
N ASN A 244 6.98 -24.46 -11.01
CA ASN A 244 5.67 -23.83 -10.83
C ASN A 244 5.77 -22.40 -10.25
N ARG A 245 6.81 -22.13 -9.43
CA ARG A 245 7.07 -20.76 -8.91
C ARG A 245 7.61 -19.84 -10.01
N PHE A 246 8.54 -20.35 -10.81
CA PHE A 246 9.07 -19.59 -11.95
C PHE A 246 7.99 -19.26 -12.99
N GLU A 247 7.12 -20.21 -13.30
CA GLU A 247 5.98 -19.96 -14.19
C GLU A 247 5.03 -18.89 -13.66
N LYS A 248 4.72 -18.90 -12.35
CA LYS A 248 3.89 -17.88 -11.71
C LYS A 248 4.55 -16.48 -11.74
N ILE A 249 5.85 -16.43 -11.44
CA ILE A 249 6.61 -15.16 -11.50
C ILE A 249 6.61 -14.62 -12.93
N ARG A 250 6.94 -15.49 -13.92
CA ARG A 250 6.97 -15.11 -15.33
C ARG A 250 5.60 -14.60 -15.78
N LYS A 251 4.52 -15.28 -15.43
CA LYS A 251 3.15 -14.90 -15.82
C LYS A 251 2.71 -13.56 -15.24
N VAL A 252 3.18 -13.18 -14.06
CA VAL A 252 2.78 -11.94 -13.39
C VAL A 252 3.72 -10.79 -13.75
N TRP A 253 5.03 -11.00 -13.64
CA TRP A 253 6.02 -9.92 -13.69
C TRP A 253 6.68 -9.74 -15.07
N LEU A 254 6.62 -10.75 -15.95
CA LEU A 254 7.25 -10.73 -17.28
C LEU A 254 6.24 -10.73 -18.43
N SER A 255 4.97 -10.43 -18.14
CA SER A 255 3.89 -10.43 -19.15
C SER A 255 3.78 -9.10 -19.91
N ASN A 256 4.51 -8.06 -19.52
CA ASN A 256 4.31 -6.68 -20.00
C ASN A 256 2.89 -6.12 -19.77
N GLU A 257 2.07 -6.78 -18.95
CA GLU A 257 0.69 -6.40 -18.69
C GLU A 257 0.53 -5.48 -17.47
N LEU A 258 1.62 -5.20 -16.73
CA LEU A 258 1.62 -4.33 -15.55
C LEU A 258 1.69 -2.85 -15.97
N THR A 259 0.70 -2.40 -16.75
CA THR A 259 0.62 -1.04 -17.30
C THR A 259 -0.43 -0.20 -16.59
N GLY A 260 -0.32 1.12 -16.69
CA GLY A 260 -1.33 2.06 -16.19
C GLY A 260 -2.70 1.84 -16.87
N GLU A 261 -2.73 1.46 -18.15
CA GLU A 261 -3.96 1.12 -18.87
C GLU A 261 -4.67 -0.09 -18.26
N ASN A 262 -3.95 -1.19 -18.02
CA ASN A 262 -4.50 -2.37 -17.36
C ASN A 262 -4.88 -2.08 -15.91
N PHE A 263 -4.12 -1.23 -15.22
CA PHE A 263 -4.50 -0.75 -13.90
C PHE A 263 -5.84 -0.04 -13.95
N ALA A 264 -6.02 0.95 -14.78
CA ALA A 264 -7.26 1.69 -14.94
C ALA A 264 -8.45 0.81 -15.38
N LYS A 265 -8.18 -0.24 -16.18
CA LYS A 265 -9.20 -1.20 -16.61
C LYS A 265 -9.73 -2.06 -15.46
N PHE A 266 -8.84 -2.63 -14.65
CA PHE A 266 -9.20 -3.66 -13.66
C PHE A 266 -9.28 -3.14 -12.22
N LYS A 267 -8.70 -1.97 -11.94
CA LYS A 267 -8.63 -1.38 -10.61
C LYS A 267 -9.35 -0.05 -10.55
N SER A 268 -9.78 0.30 -9.34
CA SER A 268 -10.25 1.62 -8.98
C SER A 268 -9.46 2.06 -7.75
N TYR A 269 -8.76 3.17 -7.85
CA TYR A 269 -8.06 3.76 -6.72
C TYR A 269 -8.92 4.86 -6.15
N ARG A 270 -9.35 4.69 -4.89
CA ARG A 270 -10.37 5.55 -4.29
C ARG A 270 -9.89 6.16 -2.99
N LEU A 271 -10.21 7.43 -2.81
CA LEU A 271 -10.22 8.05 -1.50
C LEU A 271 -11.67 8.13 -1.01
N PHE A 272 -11.96 7.38 0.03
CA PHE A 272 -13.23 7.39 0.71
C PHE A 272 -13.11 8.05 2.07
N LEU A 273 -14.04 8.93 2.41
CA LEU A 273 -14.25 9.43 3.76
C LEU A 273 -15.66 9.09 4.20
N TYR A 274 -15.76 8.35 5.31
CA TYR A 274 -17.03 8.02 5.95
C TYR A 274 -17.09 8.66 7.33
N LYS A 275 -18.29 9.02 7.77
CA LYS A 275 -18.59 9.50 9.12
C LYS A 275 -19.50 8.49 9.84
N LYS A 276 -19.19 8.24 11.13
CA LYS A 276 -20.02 7.44 12.05
C LYS A 276 -21.07 8.30 12.73
#